data_ce85ab3ec93fdd5bc6c7b7b13ff53ae9
#
_entry.id   ce85ab3ec93fdd5bc6c7b7b13ff53ae9
#
_cell.length_a   1.000
_cell.length_b   1.000
_cell.length_c   1.000
_cell.angle_alpha   90.00
_cell.angle_beta   90.00
_cell.angle_gamma   90.00
#
_symmetry.space_group_name_H-M   'P 1'
#
loop_
_entity.id
_entity.type
_entity.pdbx_description
1 polymer ?
#
loop_
_entity_poly.entity_id
_entity_poly.type
_entity_poly.pdbx_seq_one_letter_code
_entity_poly.pdbx_strand_id
1 'polypeptide(L)'
;SSTSRGLGDVYKRQIQERRTIGFGRMLFALGIRHVGEVGANVLAGHYKKWSTLIEELDQAQNAQSEAWAELLSIDGVGEVMAQSLVSAFQSPSERAAIERLCGWLEITDAETIAAQDHVISGKTVVFTGSLEKMSRAEAKAQAERLGAKVAGSVSAKTDFLVAGAAAGSKAKKAVDLGITVLDEEEWLAMLAPL
;
A
#
# COMPACT_ATOMS: atom_id res chain seq x y z
N SER A 1 -22.30 -12.02 42.57
CA SER A 1 -22.48 -10.66 42.01
C SER A 1 -21.32 -10.18 41.15
N SER A 2 -20.24 -10.95 41.01
CA SER A 2 -19.04 -10.57 40.24
C SER A 2 -19.07 -10.99 38.77
N THR A 3 -19.95 -11.88 38.37
CA THR A 3 -19.98 -12.47 37.00
C THR A 3 -20.69 -11.61 35.98
N SER A 4 -21.56 -10.69 36.36
CA SER A 4 -22.34 -9.91 35.42
C SER A 4 -21.56 -8.69 34.85
N ARG A 5 -20.59 -8.17 35.57
CA ARG A 5 -19.72 -7.08 35.09
C ARG A 5 -18.74 -7.55 34.01
N GLY A 6 -18.19 -8.73 34.16
CA GLY A 6 -17.27 -9.30 33.18
C GLY A 6 -17.92 -9.60 31.84
N LEU A 7 -19.18 -10.04 31.82
CA LEU A 7 -19.91 -10.32 30.58
C LEU A 7 -20.25 -9.03 29.82
N GLY A 8 -20.65 -7.97 30.53
CA GLY A 8 -20.92 -6.67 29.92
C GLY A 8 -19.68 -6.04 29.31
N ASP A 9 -18.53 -6.18 29.93
CA ASP A 9 -17.26 -5.66 29.42
C ASP A 9 -16.76 -6.47 28.21
N VAL A 10 -17.01 -7.78 28.18
CA VAL A 10 -16.72 -8.62 27.01
C VAL A 10 -17.59 -8.22 25.82
N TYR A 11 -18.90 -8.03 26.02
CA TYR A 11 -19.80 -7.57 24.95
C TYR A 11 -19.47 -6.18 24.44
N LYS A 12 -19.14 -5.23 25.33
CA LYS A 12 -18.70 -3.88 24.95
C LYS A 12 -17.42 -3.94 24.11
N ARG A 13 -16.45 -4.78 24.51
CA ARG A 13 -15.21 -4.97 23.76
C ARG A 13 -15.49 -5.57 22.38
N GLN A 14 -16.33 -6.60 22.28
CA GLN A 14 -16.72 -7.20 20.99
C GLN A 14 -17.46 -6.22 20.08
N ILE A 15 -18.32 -5.36 20.61
CA ILE A 15 -19.00 -4.31 19.86
C ILE A 15 -17.98 -3.27 19.38
N GLN A 16 -17.02 -2.91 20.21
CA GLN A 16 -15.98 -1.94 19.89
C GLN A 16 -14.99 -2.47 18.83
N GLU A 17 -14.61 -3.74 18.92
CA GLU A 17 -13.79 -4.43 17.92
C GLU A 17 -14.49 -4.51 16.56
N ARG A 18 -15.81 -4.67 16.53
CA ARG A 18 -16.61 -4.67 15.30
C ARG A 18 -16.84 -3.29 14.70
N ARG A 19 -16.56 -2.22 15.43
CA ARG A 19 -16.63 -0.84 14.93
C ARG A 19 -15.31 -0.35 14.36
N THR A 20 -14.24 -1.08 14.58
CA THR A 20 -12.92 -0.75 14.07
C THR A 20 -12.69 -1.47 12.75
N ILE A 21 -12.31 -0.73 11.73
CA ILE A 21 -12.01 -1.25 10.40
C ILE A 21 -10.71 -0.63 9.88
N GLY A 22 -9.87 -1.45 9.26
CA GLY A 22 -8.67 -0.96 8.61
C GLY A 22 -8.98 -0.14 7.35
N PHE A 23 -8.16 0.85 7.05
CA PHE A 23 -8.33 1.77 5.92
C PHE A 23 -8.56 1.03 4.58
N GLY A 24 -7.68 0.10 4.23
CA GLY A 24 -7.80 -0.64 2.96
C GLY A 24 -9.11 -1.45 2.88
N ARG A 25 -9.50 -2.07 3.98
CA ARG A 25 -10.74 -2.84 4.06
C ARG A 25 -11.98 -1.95 3.99
N MET A 26 -11.94 -0.78 4.63
CA MET A 26 -13.01 0.20 4.52
C MET A 26 -13.19 0.67 3.08
N LEU A 27 -12.12 1.02 2.41
CA LEU A 27 -12.15 1.48 1.03
C LEU A 27 -12.71 0.41 0.08
N PHE A 28 -12.28 -0.84 0.25
CA PHE A 28 -12.84 -1.97 -0.51
C PHE A 28 -14.33 -2.21 -0.22
N ALA A 29 -14.73 -2.10 1.04
CA ALA A 29 -16.12 -2.32 1.47
C ALA A 29 -17.11 -1.30 0.89
N LEU A 30 -16.65 -0.11 0.48
CA LEU A 30 -17.50 0.90 -0.18
C LEU A 30 -18.01 0.43 -1.55
N GLY A 31 -17.43 -0.60 -2.15
CA GLY A 31 -17.86 -1.15 -3.43
C GLY A 31 -17.72 -0.20 -4.60
N ILE A 32 -16.75 0.74 -4.54
CA ILE A 32 -16.48 1.68 -5.64
C ILE A 32 -16.03 0.89 -6.87
N ARG A 33 -16.68 1.17 -7.99
CA ARG A 33 -16.38 0.50 -9.25
C ARG A 33 -14.89 0.62 -9.60
N HIS A 34 -14.29 -0.46 -10.06
CA HIS A 34 -12.86 -0.59 -10.39
C HIS A 34 -11.89 -0.50 -9.22
N VAL A 35 -12.38 -0.33 -7.99
CA VAL A 35 -11.57 -0.39 -6.78
C VAL A 35 -11.74 -1.76 -6.13
N GLY A 36 -10.88 -2.70 -6.48
CA GLY A 36 -10.82 -4.02 -5.89
C GLY A 36 -10.01 -4.04 -4.59
N GLU A 37 -9.90 -5.21 -3.97
CA GLU A 37 -9.15 -5.39 -2.72
C GLU A 37 -7.68 -4.96 -2.86
N VAL A 38 -7.02 -5.37 -3.95
CA VAL A 38 -5.62 -5.02 -4.22
C VAL A 38 -5.47 -3.51 -4.39
N GLY A 39 -6.31 -2.88 -5.19
CA GLY A 39 -6.29 -1.43 -5.40
C GLY A 39 -6.57 -0.64 -4.14
N ALA A 40 -7.52 -1.08 -3.32
CA ALA A 40 -7.81 -0.47 -2.02
C ALA A 40 -6.61 -0.53 -1.07
N ASN A 41 -5.92 -1.67 -1.00
CA ASN A 41 -4.72 -1.83 -0.18
C ASN A 41 -3.54 -1.01 -0.69
N VAL A 42 -3.39 -0.87 -2.01
CA VAL A 42 -2.36 -0.02 -2.62
C VAL A 42 -2.59 1.45 -2.25
N LEU A 43 -3.82 1.93 -2.38
CA LEU A 43 -4.20 3.30 -1.99
C LEU A 43 -3.99 3.54 -0.49
N ALA A 44 -4.42 2.61 0.36
CA ALA A 44 -4.22 2.69 1.79
C ALA A 44 -2.73 2.72 2.16
N GLY A 45 -1.91 1.91 1.51
CA GLY A 45 -0.46 1.88 1.70
C GLY A 45 0.24 3.18 1.28
N HIS A 46 -0.28 3.87 0.26
CA HIS A 46 0.25 5.15 -0.21
C HIS A 46 -0.13 6.32 0.69
N TYR A 47 -1.43 6.50 0.94
CA TYR A 47 -1.94 7.64 1.71
C TYR A 47 -1.81 7.49 3.22
N LYS A 48 -1.68 6.27 3.73
CA LYS A 48 -1.54 5.90 5.16
C LYS A 48 -2.77 6.20 6.01
N LYS A 49 -3.37 7.37 5.88
CA LYS A 49 -4.52 7.84 6.66
C LYS A 49 -5.74 8.04 5.77
N TRP A 50 -6.90 7.66 6.30
CA TRP A 50 -8.18 7.88 5.64
C TRP A 50 -8.45 9.37 5.36
N SER A 51 -8.16 10.24 6.34
CA SER A 51 -8.32 11.69 6.19
C SER A 51 -7.46 12.25 5.05
N THR A 52 -6.22 11.78 4.91
CA THR A 52 -5.32 12.20 3.83
C THR A 52 -5.87 11.82 2.46
N LEU A 53 -6.41 10.61 2.31
CA LEU A 53 -7.07 10.19 1.06
C LEU A 53 -8.23 11.12 0.71
N ILE A 54 -9.10 11.45 1.66
CA ILE A 54 -10.25 12.32 1.42
C ILE A 54 -9.82 13.72 0.98
N GLU A 55 -8.84 14.30 1.65
CA GLU A 55 -8.29 15.62 1.32
C GLU A 55 -7.69 15.64 -0.10
N GLU A 56 -6.92 14.63 -0.45
CA GLU A 56 -6.33 14.50 -1.78
C GLU A 56 -7.38 14.26 -2.87
N LEU A 57 -8.41 13.46 -2.60
CA LEU A 57 -9.51 13.26 -3.56
C LEU A 57 -10.34 14.53 -3.76
N ASP A 58 -10.51 15.36 -2.74
CA ASP A 58 -11.16 16.65 -2.86
C ASP A 58 -10.35 17.61 -3.76
N GLN A 59 -9.03 17.55 -3.71
CA GLN A 59 -8.13 18.30 -4.60
C GLN A 59 -8.02 17.69 -6.00
N ALA A 60 -8.12 16.37 -6.12
CA ALA A 60 -8.03 15.65 -7.39
C ALA A 60 -9.26 15.83 -8.30
N GLN A 61 -10.26 16.60 -7.89
CA GLN A 61 -11.43 16.94 -8.72
C GLN A 61 -11.07 17.61 -10.04
N ASN A 62 -9.96 18.31 -10.06
CA ASN A 62 -9.39 18.87 -11.29
C ASN A 62 -8.34 17.87 -11.83
N ALA A 63 -8.56 17.37 -13.04
CA ALA A 63 -7.63 16.49 -13.74
C ALA A 63 -6.24 17.13 -14.05
N GLN A 64 -6.09 18.42 -13.81
CA GLN A 64 -4.83 19.16 -13.93
C GLN A 64 -4.16 19.42 -12.56
N SER A 65 -4.75 18.95 -11.47
CA SER A 65 -4.20 19.14 -10.14
C SER A 65 -3.00 18.21 -9.87
N GLU A 66 -2.14 18.62 -8.96
CA GLU A 66 -1.04 17.78 -8.47
C GLU A 66 -1.57 16.51 -7.81
N ALA A 67 -2.68 16.61 -7.08
CA ALA A 67 -3.33 15.48 -6.43
C ALA A 67 -3.81 14.42 -7.44
N TRP A 68 -4.33 14.82 -8.59
CA TRP A 68 -4.66 13.91 -9.67
C TRP A 68 -3.43 13.24 -10.25
N ALA A 69 -2.38 14.01 -10.52
CA ALA A 69 -1.12 13.48 -11.03
C ALA A 69 -0.47 12.51 -10.04
N GLU A 70 -0.52 12.82 -8.74
CA GLU A 70 -0.04 11.93 -7.69
C GLU A 70 -0.83 10.62 -7.67
N LEU A 71 -2.16 10.68 -7.72
CA LEU A 71 -3.02 9.50 -7.77
C LEU A 71 -2.67 8.57 -8.93
N LEU A 72 -2.42 9.12 -10.11
CA LEU A 72 -2.00 8.35 -11.29
C LEU A 72 -0.55 7.84 -11.22
N SER A 73 0.28 8.45 -10.40
CA SER A 73 1.68 8.01 -10.20
C SER A 73 1.80 6.74 -9.36
N ILE A 74 0.75 6.39 -8.62
CA ILE A 74 0.73 5.20 -7.75
C ILE A 74 0.73 3.95 -8.62
N ASP A 75 1.73 3.09 -8.45
CA ASP A 75 1.80 1.82 -9.17
C ASP A 75 0.60 0.94 -8.82
N GLY A 76 -0.13 0.51 -9.84
CA GLY A 76 -1.38 -0.24 -9.70
C GLY A 76 -2.65 0.60 -9.73
N VAL A 77 -2.55 1.93 -9.80
CA VAL A 77 -3.68 2.84 -9.99
C VAL A 77 -3.70 3.36 -11.42
N GLY A 78 -4.64 2.85 -12.21
CA GLY A 78 -4.90 3.35 -13.56
C GLY A 78 -5.91 4.49 -13.57
N GLU A 79 -5.98 5.19 -14.72
CA GLU A 79 -6.91 6.31 -14.93
C GLU A 79 -8.37 5.95 -14.67
N VAL A 80 -8.81 4.75 -15.06
CA VAL A 80 -10.18 4.26 -14.85
C VAL A 80 -10.50 4.12 -13.37
N MET A 81 -9.57 3.56 -12.59
CA MET A 81 -9.73 3.45 -11.14
C MET A 81 -9.73 4.83 -10.47
N ALA A 82 -8.79 5.68 -10.85
CA ALA A 82 -8.68 7.04 -10.32
C ALA A 82 -9.96 7.84 -10.56
N GLN A 83 -10.50 7.77 -11.77
CA GLN A 83 -11.73 8.45 -12.13
C GLN A 83 -12.96 7.93 -11.37
N SER A 84 -13.07 6.62 -11.20
CA SER A 84 -14.14 6.00 -10.41
C SER A 84 -14.07 6.43 -8.95
N LEU A 85 -12.87 6.46 -8.38
CA LEU A 85 -12.64 6.86 -7.00
C LEU A 85 -13.00 8.33 -6.76
N VAL A 86 -12.49 9.23 -7.59
CA VAL A 86 -12.79 10.66 -7.52
C VAL A 86 -14.28 10.93 -7.71
N SER A 87 -14.92 10.28 -8.69
CA SER A 87 -16.34 10.43 -8.95
C SER A 87 -17.22 10.00 -7.78
N ALA A 88 -16.88 8.90 -7.11
CA ALA A 88 -17.61 8.42 -5.93
C ALA A 88 -17.56 9.43 -4.77
N PHE A 89 -16.41 10.02 -4.52
CA PHE A 89 -16.25 11.03 -3.46
C PHE A 89 -16.79 12.42 -3.83
N GLN A 90 -16.99 12.69 -5.11
CA GLN A 90 -17.63 13.93 -5.59
C GLN A 90 -19.15 13.85 -5.59
N SER A 91 -19.73 12.67 -5.75
CA SER A 91 -21.18 12.49 -5.72
C SER A 91 -21.75 12.88 -4.35
N PRO A 92 -22.63 13.88 -4.24
CA PRO A 92 -23.16 14.31 -2.95
C PRO A 92 -23.85 13.19 -2.17
N SER A 93 -24.57 12.31 -2.86
CA SER A 93 -25.27 11.19 -2.24
C SER A 93 -24.31 10.09 -1.76
N GLU A 94 -23.30 9.75 -2.53
CA GLU A 94 -22.29 8.77 -2.15
C GLU A 94 -21.38 9.32 -1.05
N ARG A 95 -20.97 10.58 -1.15
CA ARG A 95 -20.20 11.25 -0.10
C ARG A 95 -20.95 11.28 1.23
N ALA A 96 -22.24 11.63 1.24
CA ALA A 96 -23.05 11.62 2.44
C ALA A 96 -23.19 10.20 3.05
N ALA A 97 -23.31 9.17 2.21
CA ALA A 97 -23.36 7.79 2.68
C ALA A 97 -22.00 7.36 3.29
N ILE A 98 -20.89 7.73 2.68
CA ILE A 98 -19.55 7.47 3.20
C ILE A 98 -19.34 8.16 4.55
N GLU A 99 -19.70 9.42 4.67
CA GLU A 99 -19.57 10.20 5.91
C GLU A 99 -20.43 9.63 7.05
N ARG A 100 -21.64 9.18 6.75
CA ARG A 100 -22.49 8.48 7.74
C ARG A 100 -21.83 7.17 8.21
N LEU A 101 -21.26 6.41 7.30
CA LEU A 101 -20.58 5.16 7.64
C LEU A 101 -19.34 5.41 8.48
N CYS A 102 -18.56 6.44 8.15
CA CYS A 102 -17.41 6.90 8.95
C CYS A 102 -17.80 7.35 10.36
N GLY A 103 -18.99 7.89 10.54
CA GLY A 103 -19.51 8.25 11.86
C GLY A 103 -19.80 7.06 12.76
N TRP A 104 -20.02 5.88 12.20
CA TRP A 104 -20.26 4.63 12.94
C TRP A 104 -19.03 3.76 13.14
N LEU A 105 -18.00 3.95 12.33
CA LEU A 105 -16.80 3.13 12.28
C LEU A 105 -15.57 3.95 12.66
N GLU A 106 -14.70 3.33 13.44
CA GLU A 106 -13.35 3.81 13.66
C GLU A 106 -12.44 3.24 12.57
N ILE A 107 -11.97 4.09 11.67
CA ILE A 107 -11.08 3.70 10.59
C ILE A 107 -9.65 3.82 11.10
N THR A 108 -8.98 2.69 11.24
CA THR A 108 -7.57 2.68 11.61
C THR A 108 -6.71 2.99 10.39
N ASP A 109 -5.65 3.75 10.63
CA ASP A 109 -4.63 4.01 9.61
C ASP A 109 -4.15 2.68 9.03
N ALA A 110 -3.82 2.68 7.74
CA ALA A 110 -3.13 1.54 7.18
C ALA A 110 -1.91 1.30 8.06
N GLU A 111 -1.84 0.13 8.67
CA GLU A 111 -0.66 -0.23 9.42
C GLU A 111 0.53 0.05 8.51
N THR A 112 1.23 1.11 8.82
CA THR A 112 2.66 1.08 8.63
C THR A 112 3.02 -0.10 9.51
N ILE A 113 3.22 -1.28 8.90
CA ILE A 113 3.99 -2.32 9.59
C ILE A 113 5.17 -1.53 10.05
N ALA A 114 5.19 -1.27 11.37
CA ALA A 114 6.24 -0.47 11.97
C ALA A 114 7.48 -1.03 11.36
N ALA A 115 8.19 -0.22 10.59
CA ALA A 115 9.36 -0.68 9.88
C ALA A 115 10.17 -1.34 10.98
N GLN A 116 10.01 -2.64 11.11
CA GLN A 116 10.92 -3.42 11.93
C GLN A 116 12.23 -2.99 11.35
N ASP A 117 13.20 -2.65 12.17
CA ASP A 117 14.54 -2.20 11.75
C ASP A 117 15.17 -3.24 10.82
N HIS A 118 14.52 -3.42 9.67
CA HIS A 118 14.99 -4.32 8.63
C HIS A 118 15.98 -3.58 7.75
N VAL A 119 17.00 -4.27 7.31
CA VAL A 119 18.07 -3.70 6.48
C VAL A 119 17.54 -2.96 5.24
N ILE A 120 16.41 -3.40 4.68
CA ILE A 120 15.78 -2.80 3.51
C ILE A 120 14.73 -1.71 3.81
N SER A 121 14.41 -1.47 5.09
CA SER A 121 13.43 -0.44 5.46
C SER A 121 13.88 0.95 5.01
N GLY A 122 13.02 1.66 4.29
CA GLY A 122 13.33 2.97 3.70
C GLY A 122 14.24 2.93 2.47
N LYS A 123 14.68 1.73 2.04
CA LYS A 123 15.54 1.54 0.86
C LYS A 123 14.73 1.39 -0.41
N THR A 124 15.31 1.76 -1.53
CA THR A 124 14.70 1.57 -2.86
C THR A 124 15.27 0.32 -3.52
N VAL A 125 14.38 -0.60 -3.87
CA VAL A 125 14.72 -1.89 -4.47
C VAL A 125 14.17 -1.96 -5.90
N VAL A 126 14.96 -2.48 -6.82
CA VAL A 126 14.54 -2.76 -8.21
C VAL A 126 14.70 -4.25 -8.46
N PHE A 127 13.70 -4.86 -9.07
CA PHE A 127 13.73 -6.25 -9.50
C PHE A 127 13.91 -6.34 -11.02
N THR A 128 14.80 -7.21 -11.48
CA THR A 128 15.03 -7.45 -12.91
C THR A 128 15.26 -8.94 -13.19
N GLY A 129 14.97 -9.36 -14.40
CA GLY A 129 15.05 -10.78 -14.77
C GLY A 129 13.88 -11.60 -14.24
N SER A 130 13.99 -12.91 -14.37
CA SER A 130 13.01 -13.89 -13.88
C SER A 130 13.49 -14.47 -12.56
N LEU A 131 12.65 -14.41 -11.54
CA LEU A 131 12.87 -15.05 -10.26
C LEU A 131 12.34 -16.49 -10.34
N GLU A 132 13.06 -17.45 -9.76
CA GLU A 132 12.71 -18.87 -9.82
C GLU A 132 11.91 -19.34 -8.62
N LYS A 133 12.20 -18.80 -7.44
CA LYS A 133 11.60 -19.21 -6.16
C LYS A 133 10.34 -18.43 -5.80
N MET A 134 10.13 -17.29 -6.42
CA MET A 134 8.94 -16.45 -6.21
C MET A 134 8.60 -15.65 -7.46
N SER A 135 7.34 -15.23 -7.57
CA SER A 135 6.95 -14.29 -8.61
C SER A 135 7.47 -12.88 -8.30
N ARG A 136 7.63 -12.06 -9.33
CA ARG A 136 8.01 -10.64 -9.17
C ARG A 136 7.02 -9.87 -8.30
N ALA A 137 5.72 -10.20 -8.40
CA ALA A 137 4.67 -9.61 -7.59
C ALA A 137 4.83 -9.97 -6.10
N GLU A 138 5.18 -11.20 -5.78
CA GLU A 138 5.46 -11.65 -4.42
C GLU A 138 6.70 -10.98 -3.85
N ALA A 139 7.77 -10.90 -4.62
CA ALA A 139 9.01 -10.23 -4.23
C ALA A 139 8.76 -8.74 -3.92
N LYS A 140 7.98 -8.06 -4.77
CA LYS A 140 7.56 -6.67 -4.58
C LYS A 140 6.74 -6.52 -3.29
N ALA A 141 5.73 -7.37 -3.08
CA ALA A 141 4.88 -7.33 -1.90
C ALA A 141 5.68 -7.56 -0.61
N GLN A 142 6.64 -8.47 -0.62
CA GLN A 142 7.52 -8.72 0.53
C GLN A 142 8.41 -7.52 0.84
N ALA A 143 9.01 -6.90 -0.19
CA ALA A 143 9.83 -5.71 -0.01
C ALA A 143 9.03 -4.54 0.58
N GLU A 144 7.84 -4.28 0.05
CA GLU A 144 6.95 -3.22 0.54
C GLU A 144 6.47 -3.48 1.97
N ARG A 145 6.20 -4.75 2.31
CA ARG A 145 5.83 -5.15 3.68
C ARG A 145 6.92 -4.85 4.70
N LEU A 146 8.18 -4.93 4.30
CA LEU A 146 9.34 -4.62 5.14
C LEU A 146 9.72 -3.13 5.10
N GLY A 147 8.92 -2.29 4.48
CA GLY A 147 9.11 -0.85 4.43
C GLY A 147 10.01 -0.36 3.31
N ALA A 148 10.39 -1.21 2.36
CA ALA A 148 11.14 -0.81 1.17
C ALA A 148 10.24 -0.17 0.11
N LYS A 149 10.81 0.68 -0.72
CA LYS A 149 10.18 1.20 -1.93
C LYS A 149 10.61 0.36 -3.13
N VAL A 150 9.67 -0.05 -3.97
CA VAL A 150 9.97 -0.82 -5.18
C VAL A 150 9.83 0.08 -6.40
N ALA A 151 10.90 0.22 -7.17
CA ALA A 151 10.94 1.01 -8.40
C ALA A 151 11.05 0.12 -9.64
N GLY A 152 10.53 0.59 -10.76
CA GLY A 152 10.57 -0.14 -12.03
C GLY A 152 11.87 0.06 -12.83
N SER A 153 12.67 1.06 -12.47
CA SER A 153 13.90 1.42 -13.17
C SER A 153 15.06 1.70 -12.22
N VAL A 154 16.27 1.41 -12.69
CA VAL A 154 17.51 1.68 -11.94
C VAL A 154 17.89 3.15 -12.09
N SER A 155 18.10 3.82 -10.98
CA SER A 155 18.53 5.22 -10.90
C SER A 155 19.56 5.39 -9.77
N ALA A 156 20.14 6.59 -9.67
CA ALA A 156 21.06 6.93 -8.58
C ALA A 156 20.43 6.83 -7.17
N LYS A 157 19.09 6.78 -7.08
CA LYS A 157 18.34 6.60 -5.83
C LYS A 157 18.06 5.13 -5.47
N THR A 158 18.46 4.20 -6.34
CA THR A 158 18.29 2.76 -6.10
C THR A 158 19.37 2.28 -5.13
N ASP A 159 18.98 1.61 -4.07
CA ASP A 159 19.89 1.04 -3.07
C ASP A 159 20.27 -0.41 -3.41
N PHE A 160 19.30 -1.21 -3.85
CA PHE A 160 19.48 -2.62 -4.19
C PHE A 160 18.86 -2.96 -5.53
N LEU A 161 19.56 -3.75 -6.31
CA LEU A 161 19.02 -4.42 -7.49
C LEU A 161 18.99 -5.93 -7.23
N VAL A 162 17.80 -6.52 -7.29
CA VAL A 162 17.66 -7.99 -7.25
C VAL A 162 17.58 -8.51 -8.68
N ALA A 163 18.60 -9.27 -9.07
CA ALA A 163 18.79 -9.76 -10.42
C ALA A 163 18.49 -11.28 -10.47
N GLY A 164 17.37 -11.63 -11.09
CA GLY A 164 17.07 -13.01 -11.45
C GLY A 164 17.73 -13.44 -12.75
N ALA A 165 17.34 -14.60 -13.26
CA ALA A 165 17.83 -15.12 -14.54
C ALA A 165 17.56 -14.11 -15.68
N ALA A 166 18.53 -13.95 -16.57
CA ALA A 166 18.47 -13.03 -17.72
C ALA A 166 18.30 -11.54 -17.33
N ALA A 167 18.96 -11.08 -16.28
CA ALA A 167 18.87 -9.73 -15.73
C ALA A 167 19.31 -8.59 -16.67
N GLY A 168 19.97 -8.88 -17.77
CA GLY A 168 20.22 -7.96 -18.88
C GLY A 168 20.89 -6.61 -18.54
N SER A 169 20.47 -5.56 -19.26
CA SER A 169 21.08 -4.21 -19.20
C SER A 169 20.89 -3.49 -17.87
N LYS A 170 19.86 -3.82 -17.10
CA LYS A 170 19.60 -3.20 -15.78
C LYS A 170 20.67 -3.58 -14.76
N ALA A 171 21.14 -4.82 -14.78
CA ALA A 171 22.23 -5.27 -13.91
C ALA A 171 23.53 -4.53 -14.21
N LYS A 172 23.87 -4.36 -15.49
CA LYS A 172 25.04 -3.60 -15.92
C LYS A 172 24.96 -2.14 -15.45
N LYS A 173 23.80 -1.50 -15.64
CA LYS A 173 23.57 -0.11 -15.20
C LYS A 173 23.70 0.04 -13.68
N ALA A 174 23.24 -0.94 -12.91
CA ALA A 174 23.37 -0.92 -11.46
C ALA A 174 24.84 -0.98 -11.02
N VAL A 175 25.64 -1.85 -11.64
CA VAL A 175 27.07 -1.96 -11.39
C VAL A 175 27.77 -0.63 -11.73
N ASP A 176 27.44 -0.02 -12.87
CA ASP A 176 28.00 1.26 -13.30
C ASP A 176 27.66 2.40 -12.32
N LEU A 177 26.52 2.34 -11.66
CA LEU A 177 26.09 3.31 -10.63
C LEU A 177 26.56 2.97 -9.21
N GLY A 178 27.32 1.88 -9.02
CA GLY A 178 27.76 1.44 -7.70
C GLY A 178 26.66 0.91 -6.79
N ILE A 179 25.53 0.45 -7.38
CA ILE A 179 24.40 -0.11 -6.66
C ILE A 179 24.68 -1.57 -6.31
N THR A 180 24.32 -1.98 -5.10
CA THR A 180 24.45 -3.37 -4.66
C THR A 180 23.52 -4.27 -5.47
N VAL A 181 24.08 -5.23 -6.18
CA VAL A 181 23.35 -6.23 -6.95
C VAL A 181 23.28 -7.51 -6.14
N LEU A 182 22.07 -8.00 -5.91
CA LEU A 182 21.78 -9.25 -5.19
C LEU A 182 21.20 -10.27 -6.16
N ASP A 183 21.56 -11.53 -6.00
CA ASP A 183 20.82 -12.62 -6.61
C ASP A 183 19.57 -13.00 -5.79
N GLU A 184 18.77 -13.93 -6.28
CA GLU A 184 17.54 -14.33 -5.60
C GLU A 184 17.80 -15.01 -4.24
N GLU A 185 18.90 -15.74 -4.10
CA GLU A 185 19.26 -16.39 -2.84
C GLU A 185 19.74 -15.37 -1.80
N GLU A 186 20.56 -14.42 -2.21
CA GLU A 186 21.01 -13.32 -1.37
C GLU A 186 19.84 -12.45 -0.92
N TRP A 187 18.88 -12.21 -1.82
CA TRP A 187 17.64 -11.51 -1.48
C TRP A 187 16.84 -12.26 -0.42
N LEU A 188 16.61 -13.56 -0.61
CA LEU A 188 15.88 -14.39 0.35
C LEU A 188 16.59 -14.46 1.70
N ALA A 189 17.91 -14.57 1.71
CA ALA A 189 18.71 -14.54 2.94
C ALA A 189 18.59 -13.20 3.68
N MET A 190 18.53 -12.10 2.94
CA MET A 190 18.34 -10.75 3.51
C MET A 190 16.93 -10.58 4.13
N LEU A 191 15.91 -11.25 3.59
CA LEU A 191 14.54 -11.22 4.10
C LEU A 191 14.33 -12.11 5.32
N ALA A 192 15.20 -13.09 5.54
CA ALA A 192 15.07 -14.01 6.67
C ALA A 192 15.20 -13.24 8.00
N PRO A 193 14.33 -13.49 9.00
CA PRO A 193 14.51 -12.91 10.33
C PRO A 193 15.82 -13.41 10.95
N LEU A 194 16.56 -12.48 11.57
CA LEU A 194 17.74 -12.78 12.38
C LEU A 194 17.37 -13.66 13.58
#